data_4b4c04dd474e8d1c47433d91d85cfe88
#
_entry.id   4b4c04dd474e8d1c47433d91d85cfe88
#
_cell.length_a   1.000
_cell.length_b   1.000
_cell.length_c   1.000
_cell.angle_alpha   90.00
_cell.angle_beta   90.00
_cell.angle_gamma   90.00
#
_symmetry.space_group_name_H-M   'P 1'
#
loop_
_entity.id
_entity.type
_entity.pdbx_description
1 polymer ?
#
loop_
_entity_poly.entity_id
_entity_poly.type
_entity_poly.pdbx_seq_one_letter_code
_entity_poly.pdbx_strand_id
1 'polypeptide(L)'
;MTQQATLSQLVEFYETLDSSRLAQLPQIYHHDIRLCDPVGEHQGLAVVERYFAELLKNMRYCRFIVTLVREFDNDALLLWRMEYAHPALQRGAEQSLEGSSYLRFRADKIVFQRDYYDMGAMLYEKLPLLGSLVLRIKKRLQP
;
A
#
# COMPACT_ATOMS: atom_id res chain seq x y z
N MET A 1 10.02 21.94 2.91
CA MET A 1 10.18 20.79 2.00
C MET A 1 9.16 20.92 0.88
N THR A 2 9.54 20.63 -0.34
CA THR A 2 8.64 20.71 -1.50
C THR A 2 7.78 19.45 -1.62
N GLN A 3 6.69 19.56 -2.37
CA GLN A 3 5.85 18.41 -2.72
C GLN A 3 6.68 17.31 -3.40
N GLN A 4 7.56 17.67 -4.31
CA GLN A 4 8.44 16.72 -5.00
C GLN A 4 9.37 15.98 -4.02
N ALA A 5 9.93 16.70 -3.06
CA ALA A 5 10.78 16.10 -2.04
C ALA A 5 9.99 15.14 -1.15
N THR A 6 8.76 15.50 -0.77
CA THR A 6 7.87 14.63 -0.01
C THR A 6 7.55 13.35 -0.79
N LEU A 7 7.27 13.49 -2.08
CA LEU A 7 6.98 12.34 -2.95
C LEU A 7 8.20 11.41 -3.05
N SER A 8 9.40 11.98 -3.19
CA SER A 8 10.64 11.20 -3.21
C SER A 8 10.85 10.45 -1.89
N GLN A 9 10.53 11.07 -0.76
CA GLN A 9 10.62 10.42 0.54
C GLN A 9 9.60 9.29 0.69
N LEU A 10 8.40 9.44 0.14
CA LEU A 10 7.41 8.37 0.15
C LEU A 10 7.91 7.16 -0.65
N VAL A 11 8.46 7.40 -1.84
CA VAL A 11 9.01 6.34 -2.68
C VAL A 11 10.13 5.61 -1.94
N GLU A 12 11.05 6.33 -1.35
CA GLU A 12 12.14 5.75 -0.57
C GLU A 12 11.61 4.94 0.62
N PHE A 13 10.62 5.48 1.34
CA PHE A 13 9.98 4.81 2.46
C PHE A 13 9.39 3.46 2.02
N TYR A 14 8.66 3.44 0.91
CA TYR A 14 8.06 2.22 0.40
C TYR A 14 9.10 1.21 -0.08
N GLU A 15 10.17 1.66 -0.73
CA GLU A 15 11.19 0.77 -1.27
C GLU A 15 12.13 0.22 -0.20
N THR A 16 12.18 0.86 0.95
CA THR A 16 13.01 0.44 2.08
C THR A 16 12.18 0.20 3.34
N LEU A 17 10.96 -0.31 3.19
CA LEU A 17 9.97 -0.42 4.26
C LEU A 17 10.51 -1.24 5.44
N ASP A 18 10.60 -0.58 6.60
CA ASP A 18 11.17 -1.12 7.83
C ASP A 18 10.57 -0.40 9.02
N SER A 19 10.37 -1.10 10.13
CA SER A 19 9.80 -0.51 11.35
C SER A 19 10.63 0.66 11.90
N SER A 20 11.95 0.64 11.69
CA SER A 20 12.83 1.74 12.11
C SER A 20 12.56 3.05 11.36
N ARG A 21 11.88 2.99 10.22
CA ARG A 21 11.57 4.15 9.39
C ARG A 21 10.21 4.77 9.65
N LEU A 22 9.42 4.19 10.54
CA LEU A 22 8.09 4.72 10.89
C LEU A 22 8.16 6.15 11.44
N ALA A 23 9.26 6.52 12.07
CA ALA A 23 9.47 7.88 12.55
C ALA A 23 9.53 8.94 11.43
N GLN A 24 9.68 8.54 10.18
CA GLN A 24 9.68 9.43 9.02
C GLN A 24 8.27 9.82 8.56
N LEU A 25 7.25 9.10 8.97
CA LEU A 25 5.88 9.32 8.52
C LEU A 25 5.36 10.75 8.75
N PRO A 26 5.67 11.42 9.88
CA PRO A 26 5.24 12.82 10.06
C PRO A 26 5.85 13.81 9.06
N GLN A 27 6.93 13.47 8.40
CA GLN A 27 7.53 14.30 7.36
C GLN A 27 6.85 14.10 6.00
N ILE A 28 6.22 12.96 5.79
CA ILE A 28 5.58 12.57 4.54
C ILE A 28 4.09 12.89 4.57
N TYR A 29 3.42 12.50 5.65
CA TYR A 29 1.97 12.62 5.78
C TYR A 29 1.58 13.82 6.63
N HIS A 30 0.53 14.52 6.17
CA HIS A 30 -0.13 15.58 6.93
C HIS A 30 -0.81 14.98 8.17
N HIS A 31 -0.94 15.77 9.25
CA HIS A 31 -1.62 15.27 10.46
C HIS A 31 -3.08 14.89 10.21
N ASP A 32 -3.72 15.48 9.20
CA ASP A 32 -5.10 15.18 8.81
C ASP A 32 -5.19 14.13 7.71
N ILE A 33 -4.14 13.33 7.49
CA ILE A 33 -4.13 12.30 6.44
C ILE A 33 -5.35 11.39 6.53
N ARG A 34 -5.93 11.13 5.38
CA ARG A 34 -6.96 10.12 5.18
C ARG A 34 -6.41 9.11 4.19
N LEU A 35 -6.20 7.90 4.64
CA LEU A 35 -5.68 6.81 3.82
C LEU A 35 -6.78 5.77 3.63
N CYS A 36 -7.13 5.49 2.38
CA CYS A 36 -8.16 4.54 2.00
C CYS A 36 -7.53 3.39 1.20
N ASP A 37 -7.93 2.18 1.48
CA ASP A 37 -7.54 1.00 0.71
C ASP A 37 -8.70 0.00 0.67
N PRO A 38 -8.58 -1.16 -0.03
CA PRO A 38 -9.66 -2.15 -0.08
C PRO A 38 -10.05 -2.72 1.29
N VAL A 39 -9.21 -2.62 2.31
CA VAL A 39 -9.51 -3.09 3.66
C VAL A 39 -10.39 -2.09 4.41
N GLY A 40 -10.16 -0.79 4.21
CA GLY A 40 -10.91 0.24 4.91
C GLY A 40 -10.28 1.62 4.82
N GLU A 41 -10.66 2.47 5.77
CA GLU A 41 -10.24 3.85 5.84
C GLU A 41 -9.53 4.13 7.17
N HIS A 42 -8.44 4.88 7.09
CA HIS A 42 -7.60 5.24 8.23
C HIS A 42 -7.50 6.76 8.28
N GLN A 43 -8.04 7.39 9.33
CA GLN A 43 -8.09 8.83 9.49
C GLN A 43 -7.09 9.29 10.55
N GLY A 44 -6.22 10.21 10.18
CA GLY A 44 -5.25 10.84 11.07
C GLY A 44 -3.88 10.14 11.09
N LEU A 45 -2.85 10.94 11.35
CA LEU A 45 -1.46 10.48 11.30
C LEU A 45 -1.18 9.34 12.29
N ALA A 46 -1.68 9.45 13.52
CA ALA A 46 -1.47 8.40 14.53
C ALA A 46 -2.08 7.07 14.12
N VAL A 47 -3.24 7.10 13.45
CA VAL A 47 -3.90 5.88 12.95
C VAL A 47 -3.09 5.28 11.80
N VAL A 48 -2.59 6.12 10.89
CA VAL A 48 -1.77 5.66 9.76
C VAL A 48 -0.45 5.06 10.26
N GLU A 49 0.17 5.67 11.26
CA GLU A 49 1.38 5.12 11.88
C GLU A 49 1.14 3.72 12.45
N ARG A 50 0.02 3.53 13.13
CA ARG A 50 -0.36 2.20 13.66
C ARG A 50 -0.65 1.21 12.54
N TYR A 51 -1.28 1.67 11.47
CA TYR A 51 -1.54 0.83 10.29
C TYR A 51 -0.25 0.26 9.72
N PHE A 52 0.76 1.09 9.49
CA PHE A 52 2.05 0.63 8.99
C PHE A 52 2.78 -0.25 10.00
N ALA A 53 2.70 0.09 11.28
CA ALA A 53 3.32 -0.73 12.33
C ALA A 53 2.73 -2.15 12.37
N GLU A 54 1.40 -2.26 12.29
CA GLU A 54 0.72 -3.56 12.25
C GLU A 54 1.03 -4.33 10.97
N LEU A 55 1.07 -3.64 9.84
CA LEU A 55 1.45 -4.25 8.56
C LEU A 55 2.82 -4.92 8.64
N LEU A 56 3.82 -4.18 9.17
CA LEU A 56 5.18 -4.68 9.26
C LEU A 56 5.33 -5.77 10.33
N LYS A 57 4.55 -5.69 11.41
CA LYS A 57 4.57 -6.68 12.48
C LYS A 57 4.03 -8.03 12.01
N ASN A 58 2.99 -8.02 11.17
CA ASN A 58 2.28 -9.23 10.77
C ASN A 58 2.88 -9.92 9.55
N MET A 59 3.73 -9.24 8.79
CA MET A 59 4.39 -9.81 7.62
C MET A 59 5.84 -10.17 7.91
N ARG A 60 6.29 -11.29 7.38
CA ARG A 60 7.71 -11.67 7.42
C ARG A 60 8.55 -10.72 6.59
N TYR A 61 7.95 -10.22 5.51
CA TYR A 61 8.60 -9.42 4.51
C TYR A 61 7.55 -8.58 3.79
N CYS A 62 7.87 -7.33 3.53
CA CYS A 62 7.03 -6.46 2.73
C CYS A 62 7.91 -5.36 2.11
N ARG A 63 7.88 -5.26 0.79
CA ARG A 63 8.61 -4.24 0.06
C ARG A 63 7.81 -3.82 -1.15
N PHE A 64 7.81 -2.51 -1.42
CA PHE A 64 7.22 -1.96 -2.64
C PHE A 64 8.32 -1.63 -3.63
N ILE A 65 8.03 -1.87 -4.91
CA ILE A 65 8.87 -1.43 -6.03
C ILE A 65 8.01 -0.46 -6.82
N VAL A 66 8.37 0.82 -6.79
CA VAL A 66 7.61 1.87 -7.49
C VAL A 66 8.07 1.91 -8.95
N THR A 67 7.15 1.61 -9.86
CA THR A 67 7.44 1.47 -11.29
C THR A 67 7.10 2.72 -12.09
N LEU A 68 6.24 3.59 -11.56
CA LEU A 68 5.84 4.83 -12.21
C LEU A 68 5.47 5.88 -11.17
N VAL A 69 5.90 7.12 -11.41
CA VAL A 69 5.49 8.28 -10.62
C VAL A 69 5.04 9.36 -11.61
N ARG A 70 3.84 9.94 -11.38
CA ARG A 70 3.34 11.08 -12.14
C ARG A 70 2.78 12.12 -11.19
N GLU A 71 3.15 13.36 -11.41
CA GLU A 71 2.63 14.51 -10.65
C GLU A 71 1.66 15.31 -11.51
N PHE A 72 0.60 15.82 -10.87
CA PHE A 72 -0.42 16.67 -11.48
C PHE A 72 -0.73 17.80 -10.48
N ASP A 73 -0.22 18.99 -10.67
CA ASP A 73 -0.45 20.09 -9.74
C ASP A 73 -0.27 19.67 -8.26
N ASN A 74 -1.36 19.49 -7.50
CA ASN A 74 -1.35 19.08 -6.10
C ASN A 74 -1.63 17.60 -5.90
N ASP A 75 -1.66 16.83 -6.97
CA ASP A 75 -1.95 15.38 -6.93
C ASP A 75 -0.79 14.60 -7.52
N ALA A 76 -0.72 13.32 -7.18
CA ALA A 76 0.25 12.41 -7.78
C ALA A 76 -0.34 11.00 -7.91
N LEU A 77 0.21 10.25 -8.84
CA LEU A 77 -0.13 8.85 -9.06
C LEU A 77 1.13 8.02 -9.01
N LEU A 78 1.09 6.93 -8.26
CA LEU A 78 2.14 5.92 -8.22
C LEU A 78 1.59 4.60 -8.76
N LEU A 79 2.41 3.90 -9.55
CA LEU A 79 2.20 2.48 -9.82
C LEU A 79 3.31 1.71 -9.10
N TRP A 80 2.94 0.60 -8.48
CA TRP A 80 3.89 -0.18 -7.70
C TRP A 80 3.59 -1.67 -7.76
N ARG A 81 4.61 -2.46 -7.44
CA ARG A 81 4.49 -3.88 -7.16
C ARG A 81 4.89 -4.09 -5.70
N MET A 82 4.05 -4.76 -4.94
CA MET A 82 4.34 -5.16 -3.58
C MET A 82 4.81 -6.61 -3.58
N GLU A 83 5.97 -6.86 -2.99
CA GLU A 83 6.48 -8.20 -2.70
C GLU A 83 6.34 -8.41 -1.20
N TYR A 84 5.69 -9.50 -0.80
CA TYR A 84 5.39 -9.73 0.61
C TYR A 84 5.33 -11.22 0.94
N ALA A 85 5.49 -11.54 2.22
CA ALA A 85 5.29 -12.88 2.75
C ALA A 85 4.55 -12.78 4.08
N HIS A 86 3.43 -13.50 4.17
CA HIS A 86 2.60 -13.55 5.36
C HIS A 86 2.50 -15.01 5.84
N PRO A 87 2.72 -15.29 7.15
CA PRO A 87 2.72 -16.68 7.65
C PRO A 87 1.43 -17.45 7.33
N ALA A 88 0.29 -16.78 7.28
CA ALA A 88 -1.00 -17.41 7.03
C ALA A 88 -1.30 -17.64 5.54
N LEU A 89 -0.46 -17.13 4.62
CA LEU A 89 -0.70 -17.23 3.17
C LEU A 89 0.37 -18.12 2.53
N GLN A 90 -0.08 -19.18 1.84
CA GLN A 90 0.79 -20.08 1.08
C GLN A 90 2.02 -20.55 1.90
N ARG A 91 1.81 -20.84 3.18
CA ARG A 91 2.84 -21.30 4.13
C ARG A 91 4.00 -20.29 4.28
N GLY A 92 3.71 -19.00 4.14
CA GLY A 92 4.71 -17.96 4.25
C GLY A 92 5.58 -17.75 3.01
N ALA A 93 5.22 -18.35 1.88
CA ALA A 93 5.94 -18.15 0.62
C ALA A 93 5.80 -16.70 0.14
N GLU A 94 6.79 -16.22 -0.59
CA GLU A 94 6.78 -14.87 -1.15
C GLU A 94 5.66 -14.73 -2.19
N GLN A 95 4.94 -13.60 -2.08
CA GLN A 95 3.84 -13.25 -2.96
C GLN A 95 4.16 -11.92 -3.65
N SER A 96 3.49 -11.65 -4.76
CA SER A 96 3.60 -10.39 -5.49
C SER A 96 2.22 -9.87 -5.84
N LEU A 97 2.05 -8.55 -5.76
CA LEU A 97 0.78 -7.87 -6.05
C LEU A 97 1.07 -6.52 -6.68
N GLU A 98 0.39 -6.21 -7.78
CA GLU A 98 0.47 -4.89 -8.40
C GLU A 98 -0.67 -4.01 -7.88
N GLY A 99 -0.38 -2.71 -7.78
CA GLY A 99 -1.36 -1.74 -7.35
C GLY A 99 -0.97 -0.33 -7.74
N SER A 100 -1.79 0.60 -7.32
CA SER A 100 -1.57 2.02 -7.54
C SER A 100 -2.02 2.83 -6.34
N SER A 101 -1.42 4.02 -6.19
CA SER A 101 -1.78 4.97 -5.15
C SER A 101 -2.06 6.32 -5.77
N TYR A 102 -3.22 6.89 -5.44
CA TYR A 102 -3.56 8.27 -5.75
C TYR A 102 -3.29 9.12 -4.52
N LEU A 103 -2.54 10.20 -4.70
CA LEU A 103 -2.10 11.08 -3.61
C LEU A 103 -2.57 12.50 -3.86
N ARG A 104 -2.98 13.17 -2.77
CA ARG A 104 -3.26 14.61 -2.78
C ARG A 104 -2.44 15.29 -1.71
N PHE A 105 -1.88 16.45 -2.04
CA PHE A 105 -1.00 17.19 -1.15
C PHE A 105 -1.70 18.42 -0.57
N ARG A 106 -1.32 18.75 0.67
CA ARG A 106 -1.64 20.01 1.33
C ARG A 106 -0.42 20.45 2.13
N ALA A 107 0.01 21.69 1.96
CA ALA A 107 1.21 22.21 2.63
C ALA A 107 2.43 21.28 2.41
N ASP A 108 2.57 20.80 1.18
CA ASP A 108 3.65 19.91 0.75
C ASP A 108 3.70 18.55 1.45
N LYS A 109 2.62 18.14 2.13
CA LYS A 109 2.48 16.82 2.74
C LYS A 109 1.26 16.11 2.16
N ILE A 110 1.26 14.79 2.23
CA ILE A 110 0.14 13.98 1.72
C ILE A 110 -1.00 14.06 2.72
N VAL A 111 -2.14 14.61 2.29
CA VAL A 111 -3.35 14.73 3.09
C VAL A 111 -4.41 13.71 2.71
N PHE A 112 -4.30 13.12 1.53
CA PHE A 112 -5.19 12.06 1.07
C PHE A 112 -4.39 11.04 0.26
N GLN A 113 -4.65 9.77 0.51
CA GLN A 113 -4.08 8.66 -0.26
C GLN A 113 -5.14 7.59 -0.43
N ARG A 114 -5.31 7.13 -1.67
CA ARG A 114 -6.14 5.96 -1.94
C ARG A 114 -5.31 4.93 -2.68
N ASP A 115 -5.24 3.74 -2.09
CA ASP A 115 -4.55 2.62 -2.67
C ASP A 115 -5.56 1.71 -3.37
N TYR A 116 -5.24 1.35 -4.61
CA TYR A 116 -6.03 0.44 -5.42
C TYR A 116 -5.23 -0.83 -5.65
N TYR A 117 -5.75 -1.95 -5.20
CA TYR A 117 -5.19 -3.26 -5.50
C TYR A 117 -6.28 -4.31 -5.44
N ASP A 118 -6.00 -5.46 -6.05
CA ASP A 118 -6.96 -6.57 -6.12
C ASP A 118 -6.90 -7.37 -4.80
N MET A 119 -7.91 -7.18 -3.94
CA MET A 119 -8.01 -7.91 -2.68
C MET A 119 -8.18 -9.41 -2.92
N GLY A 120 -8.83 -9.81 -4.02
CA GLY A 120 -8.94 -11.21 -4.41
C GLY A 120 -7.56 -11.82 -4.64
N ALA A 121 -6.74 -11.17 -5.46
CA ALA A 121 -5.38 -11.63 -5.75
C ALA A 121 -4.50 -11.63 -4.50
N MET A 122 -4.65 -10.61 -3.63
CA MET A 122 -3.85 -10.50 -2.42
C MET A 122 -4.20 -11.57 -1.39
N LEU A 123 -5.47 -11.86 -1.20
CA LEU A 123 -5.94 -12.67 -0.07
C LEU A 123 -6.88 -13.81 -0.50
N TYR A 124 -8.01 -13.49 -1.13
CA TYR A 124 -9.11 -14.45 -1.30
C TYR A 124 -8.74 -15.65 -2.16
N GLU A 125 -7.98 -15.44 -3.23
CA GLU A 125 -7.52 -16.50 -4.12
C GLU A 125 -6.52 -17.44 -3.46
N LYS A 126 -5.91 -17.02 -2.36
CA LYS A 126 -4.87 -17.76 -1.64
C LYS A 126 -5.39 -18.53 -0.43
N LEU A 127 -6.67 -18.40 -0.12
CA LEU A 127 -7.29 -19.10 0.99
C LEU A 127 -7.82 -20.47 0.52
N PRO A 128 -7.72 -21.52 1.35
CA PRO A 128 -8.30 -22.82 1.04
C PRO A 128 -9.83 -22.68 0.82
N LEU A 129 -10.39 -23.43 -0.10
CA LEU A 129 -11.80 -23.42 -0.48
C LEU A 129 -12.28 -22.11 -1.11
N LEU A 130 -12.14 -20.99 -0.40
CA LEU A 130 -12.54 -19.67 -0.92
C LEU A 130 -11.72 -19.31 -2.16
N GLY A 131 -10.42 -19.57 -2.16
CA GLY A 131 -9.55 -19.32 -3.30
C GLY A 131 -10.00 -20.09 -4.53
N SER A 132 -10.33 -21.36 -4.36
CA SER A 132 -10.83 -22.20 -5.45
C SER A 132 -12.16 -21.69 -6.01
N LEU A 133 -13.06 -21.23 -5.15
CA LEU A 133 -14.34 -20.66 -5.56
C LEU A 133 -14.15 -19.36 -6.35
N VAL A 134 -13.33 -18.45 -5.82
CA VAL A 134 -13.04 -17.17 -6.48
C VAL A 134 -12.43 -17.39 -7.86
N LEU A 135 -11.44 -18.27 -7.98
CA LEU A 135 -10.78 -18.58 -9.25
C LEU A 135 -11.76 -19.21 -10.25
N ARG A 136 -12.68 -20.05 -9.78
CA ARG A 136 -13.72 -20.65 -10.63
C ARG A 136 -14.66 -19.57 -11.17
N ILE A 137 -15.06 -18.62 -10.36
CA ILE A 137 -15.91 -17.50 -10.78
C ILE A 137 -15.16 -16.65 -11.82
N LYS A 138 -13.90 -16.31 -11.55
CA LYS A 138 -13.08 -15.53 -12.49
C LYS A 138 -12.96 -16.22 -13.83
N LYS A 139 -12.76 -17.53 -13.83
CA LYS A 139 -12.66 -18.32 -15.07
C LYS A 139 -13.95 -18.26 -15.90
N ARG A 140 -15.12 -18.24 -15.26
CA ARG A 140 -16.41 -18.11 -15.94
C ARG A 140 -16.61 -16.75 -16.61
N LEU A 141 -15.93 -15.71 -16.11
CA LEU A 141 -16.02 -14.36 -16.66
C LEU A 141 -15.06 -14.13 -17.84
N GLN A 142 -14.16 -15.05 -18.08
CA GLN A 142 -13.27 -15.00 -19.23
C GLN A 142 -13.97 -15.50 -20.49
N PRO A 143 -13.71 -14.90 -21.67
CA PRO A 143 -14.30 -15.36 -22.93
C PRO A 143 -13.83 -16.76 -23.32
#